data_8ca6c70fe0cc981acf92e3798a6303fa
#
_entry.id   8ca6c70fe0cc981acf92e3798a6303fa
#
_cell.length_a   1.000
_cell.length_b   1.000
_cell.length_c   1.000
_cell.angle_alpha   90.00
_cell.angle_beta   90.00
_cell.angle_gamma   90.00
#
_symmetry.space_group_name_H-M   'P 1'
#
loop_
_entity.id
_entity.type
_entity.pdbx_description
1 polymer ?
#
loop_
_entity_poly.entity_id
_entity_poly.type
_entity_poly.pdbx_seq_one_letter_code
_entity_poly.pdbx_strand_id
1 'polypeptide(L)'
;MPNVTFEALDYTGERTFAPARYRIDGDARGFTVWRNGARWLELGPGYRLLRARACGVCSTDLARHHLPFPLPQVIGHEVLALDERGERYVVEINASHHARGLADDCPFCRSGLPTHCPARRTLGIHDLPGGFGPWLLAPIDACLPVPANVPDSAAVLVEPFAAALHAARRLQPRAGDRLAVLGPRRLGMLVIAALAGVRGERRQGGEDFGVVALVRDPQLAAMARTFGADRAQVVDDRASELPEGAFDAVIDTTGNPEALATAVRLARREVHLKSTHGQSSCGLRQLTGLVVDELTLAPFPVDASGFEASCVTDSERPRLAWLPDAAPPAWLPARAEVLRGAPEALAAVVRRSPHGLPRADLAVAASAAEVDAAIRPVTTNEAPLVRPRGTILVQSSPTSASPLLDAITSRSLRLSSSRC
;
A
#
# COMPACT_ATOMS: atom_id res chain seq x y z
N MET A 1 -0.11 36.69 -8.15
CA MET A 1 0.19 35.56 -7.24
C MET A 1 -1.10 35.13 -6.61
N PRO A 2 -1.47 33.87 -6.67
CA PRO A 2 -2.63 33.39 -5.96
C PRO A 2 -2.37 33.57 -4.45
N ASN A 3 -3.22 34.37 -3.82
CA ASN A 3 -3.24 34.55 -2.39
C ASN A 3 -4.66 34.24 -1.94
N VAL A 4 -4.84 33.10 -1.23
CA VAL A 4 -6.15 32.68 -0.78
C VAL A 4 -6.17 32.55 0.74
N THR A 5 -7.25 33.06 1.33
CA THR A 5 -7.52 32.89 2.76
C THR A 5 -8.85 32.20 2.92
N PHE A 6 -8.91 31.19 3.79
CA PHE A 6 -10.11 30.40 4.02
C PHE A 6 -10.14 29.84 5.43
N GLU A 7 -11.31 29.39 5.83
CA GLU A 7 -11.52 28.61 7.05
C GLU A 7 -11.75 27.14 6.69
N ALA A 8 -11.23 26.26 7.51
CA ALA A 8 -11.42 24.82 7.39
C ALA A 8 -11.49 24.16 8.78
N LEU A 9 -11.91 22.92 8.81
CA LEU A 9 -11.90 22.10 10.03
C LEU A 9 -10.64 21.21 10.03
N ASP A 10 -9.78 21.48 10.99
CA ASP A 10 -8.63 20.61 11.27
C ASP A 10 -9.08 19.38 12.04
N TYR A 11 -8.66 18.22 11.61
CA TYR A 11 -8.75 17.02 12.40
C TYR A 11 -7.69 17.10 13.52
N THR A 12 -8.12 17.02 14.78
CA THR A 12 -7.27 17.21 15.95
C THR A 12 -7.00 15.93 16.74
N GLY A 13 -7.83 14.91 16.55
CA GLY A 13 -7.76 13.64 17.24
C GLY A 13 -8.93 12.75 16.86
N GLU A 14 -9.18 11.70 17.63
CA GLU A 14 -10.25 10.75 17.34
C GLU A 14 -11.61 11.46 17.21
N ARG A 15 -12.11 11.53 15.97
CA ARG A 15 -13.40 12.17 15.59
C ARG A 15 -13.58 13.60 16.10
N THR A 16 -12.48 14.29 16.42
CA THR A 16 -12.51 15.67 16.89
C THR A 16 -11.96 16.62 15.82
N PHE A 17 -12.63 17.77 15.71
CA PHE A 17 -12.29 18.81 14.75
C PHE A 17 -12.27 20.17 15.43
N ALA A 18 -11.38 21.06 14.95
CA ALA A 18 -11.33 22.45 15.39
C ALA A 18 -11.27 23.38 14.19
N PRO A 19 -11.98 24.53 14.24
CA PRO A 19 -11.84 25.56 13.20
C PRO A 19 -10.40 26.08 13.13
N ALA A 20 -9.90 26.26 11.91
CA ALA A 20 -8.60 26.86 11.67
C ALA A 20 -8.67 27.80 10.46
N ARG A 21 -7.94 28.90 10.53
CA ARG A 21 -7.82 29.88 9.44
C ARG A 21 -6.53 29.63 8.70
N TYR A 22 -6.67 29.45 7.40
CA TYR A 22 -5.56 29.22 6.49
C TYR A 22 -5.33 30.41 5.56
N ARG A 23 -4.07 30.65 5.21
CA ARG A 23 -3.66 31.52 4.11
C ARG A 23 -2.59 30.79 3.31
N ILE A 24 -2.73 30.80 1.99
CA ILE A 24 -1.77 30.22 1.06
C ILE A 24 -1.29 31.36 0.15
N ASP A 25 0.00 31.65 0.21
CA ASP A 25 0.68 32.66 -0.61
C ASP A 25 1.74 31.97 -1.48
N GLY A 26 1.86 32.37 -2.73
CA GLY A 26 2.94 31.87 -3.59
C GLY A 26 2.57 31.71 -5.04
N ASP A 27 3.44 31.01 -5.77
CA ASP A 27 3.29 30.71 -7.20
C ASP A 27 4.00 29.37 -7.52
N ALA A 28 4.17 29.06 -8.82
CA ALA A 28 4.82 27.82 -9.28
C ALA A 28 6.26 27.62 -8.74
N ARG A 29 6.93 28.65 -8.25
CA ARG A 29 8.28 28.58 -7.65
C ARG A 29 8.25 28.13 -6.19
N GLY A 30 7.09 28.26 -5.53
CA GLY A 30 6.88 27.81 -4.17
C GLY A 30 5.70 28.47 -3.50
N PHE A 31 5.24 27.84 -2.42
CA PHE A 31 4.11 28.31 -1.62
C PHE A 31 4.47 28.35 -0.13
N THR A 32 3.94 29.34 0.56
CA THR A 32 3.93 29.42 2.02
C THR A 32 2.50 29.21 2.50
N VAL A 33 2.31 28.26 3.42
CA VAL A 33 1.02 28.00 4.06
C VAL A 33 1.08 28.50 5.49
N TRP A 34 0.17 29.39 5.82
CA TRP A 34 -0.05 29.92 7.15
C TRP A 34 -1.28 29.28 7.77
N ARG A 35 -1.21 29.00 9.07
CA ARG A 35 -2.29 28.43 9.84
C ARG A 35 -2.44 29.17 11.15
N ASN A 36 -3.63 29.70 11.42
CA ASN A 36 -3.94 30.53 12.59
C ASN A 36 -2.93 31.67 12.80
N GLY A 37 -2.50 32.32 11.73
CA GLY A 37 -1.52 33.40 11.76
C GLY A 37 -0.05 33.00 11.85
N ALA A 38 0.25 31.74 12.14
CA ALA A 38 1.61 31.22 12.15
C ALA A 38 1.99 30.54 10.83
N ARG A 39 3.24 30.69 10.41
CA ARG A 39 3.79 29.99 9.27
C ARG A 39 3.87 28.47 9.62
N TRP A 40 3.18 27.67 8.81
CA TRP A 40 3.11 26.22 9.03
C TRP A 40 3.97 25.43 8.05
N LEU A 41 3.86 25.70 6.74
CA LEU A 41 4.60 24.98 5.71
C LEU A 41 5.29 25.95 4.76
N GLU A 42 6.49 25.57 4.33
CA GLU A 42 7.16 26.13 3.15
C GLU A 42 7.34 25.01 2.12
N LEU A 43 6.79 25.23 0.94
CA LEU A 43 6.84 24.30 -0.18
C LEU A 43 7.66 24.92 -1.29
N GLY A 44 8.68 24.19 -1.74
CA GLY A 44 9.45 24.56 -2.93
C GLY A 44 8.61 24.41 -4.22
N PRO A 45 9.25 24.40 -5.38
CA PRO A 45 8.55 24.31 -6.68
C PRO A 45 7.83 22.96 -6.87
N GLY A 46 6.98 22.91 -7.88
CA GLY A 46 6.29 21.69 -8.31
C GLY A 46 4.91 21.49 -7.68
N TYR A 47 4.30 22.56 -7.16
CA TYR A 47 2.91 22.53 -6.67
C TYR A 47 2.03 23.48 -7.45
N ARG A 48 0.72 23.18 -7.47
CA ARG A 48 -0.32 24.11 -7.92
C ARG A 48 -1.43 24.24 -6.89
N LEU A 49 -2.03 25.40 -6.83
CA LEU A 49 -3.19 25.68 -5.98
C LEU A 49 -4.46 25.26 -6.74
N LEU A 50 -5.29 24.45 -6.08
CA LEU A 50 -6.55 23.96 -6.61
C LEU A 50 -7.68 24.22 -5.61
N ARG A 51 -8.89 24.37 -6.13
CA ARG A 51 -10.12 24.46 -5.34
C ARG A 51 -10.77 23.09 -5.26
N ALA A 52 -11.03 22.59 -4.06
CA ALA A 52 -11.75 21.31 -3.86
C ALA A 52 -13.18 21.41 -4.43
N ARG A 53 -13.58 20.42 -5.20
CA ARG A 53 -14.93 20.28 -5.77
C ARG A 53 -15.72 19.20 -5.05
N ALA A 54 -15.08 18.08 -4.80
CA ALA A 54 -15.60 16.94 -4.03
C ALA A 54 -14.44 16.18 -3.40
N CYS A 55 -14.70 15.54 -2.27
CA CYS A 55 -13.73 14.67 -1.62
C CYS A 55 -14.44 13.45 -1.03
N GLY A 56 -13.95 12.26 -1.34
CA GLY A 56 -14.41 11.02 -0.74
C GLY A 56 -13.95 10.88 0.71
N VAL A 57 -14.66 10.06 1.48
CA VAL A 57 -14.30 9.72 2.87
C VAL A 57 -13.70 8.32 2.90
N CYS A 58 -12.40 8.24 3.13
CA CYS A 58 -11.68 6.98 3.28
C CYS A 58 -11.75 6.46 4.73
N SER A 59 -11.54 5.16 4.90
CA SER A 59 -11.31 4.57 6.23
C SER A 59 -10.07 5.15 6.92
N THR A 60 -9.07 5.55 6.15
CA THR A 60 -7.87 6.25 6.63
C THR A 60 -8.19 7.59 7.28
N ASP A 61 -9.18 8.34 6.78
CA ASP A 61 -9.61 9.59 7.41
C ASP A 61 -10.22 9.34 8.79
N LEU A 62 -10.98 8.26 8.94
CA LEU A 62 -11.59 7.86 10.22
C LEU A 62 -10.54 7.37 11.23
N ALA A 63 -9.49 6.72 10.75
CA ALA A 63 -8.39 6.16 11.54
C ALA A 63 -7.15 7.06 11.58
N ARG A 64 -7.25 8.31 11.13
CA ARG A 64 -6.11 9.24 10.97
C ARG A 64 -5.29 9.44 12.26
N HIS A 65 -5.92 9.39 13.42
CA HIS A 65 -5.26 9.51 14.72
C HIS A 65 -4.33 8.33 15.08
N HIS A 66 -4.46 7.19 14.41
CA HIS A 66 -3.55 6.05 14.57
C HIS A 66 -2.30 6.14 13.68
N LEU A 67 -2.27 7.07 12.73
CA LEU A 67 -1.11 7.24 11.85
C LEU A 67 -0.03 8.09 12.53
N PRO A 68 1.26 7.77 12.33
CA PRO A 68 2.38 8.44 13.02
C PRO A 68 2.74 9.80 12.40
N PHE A 69 1.75 10.55 11.91
CA PHE A 69 1.97 11.86 11.29
C PHE A 69 1.37 12.96 12.15
N PRO A 70 2.01 14.16 12.17
CA PRO A 70 1.56 15.26 13.00
C PRO A 70 0.10 15.65 12.80
N LEU A 71 -0.55 16.03 13.88
CA LEU A 71 -1.85 16.68 13.92
C LEU A 71 -1.68 18.05 14.59
N PRO A 72 -2.59 18.98 14.36
CA PRO A 72 -3.80 18.89 13.54
C PRO A 72 -3.55 19.26 12.08
N GLN A 73 -4.43 18.79 11.18
CA GLN A 73 -4.46 19.22 9.77
C GLN A 73 -5.82 18.97 9.12
N VAL A 74 -6.09 19.64 8.00
CA VAL A 74 -7.23 19.31 7.13
C VAL A 74 -6.97 17.95 6.48
N ILE A 75 -7.88 17.01 6.68
CA ILE A 75 -7.81 15.65 6.09
C ILE A 75 -8.58 15.55 4.76
N GLY A 76 -8.67 14.35 4.20
CA GLY A 76 -9.32 14.05 2.93
C GLY A 76 -8.33 13.99 1.77
N HIS A 77 -8.26 12.82 1.13
CA HIS A 77 -7.26 12.54 0.09
C HIS A 77 -7.86 11.97 -1.20
N GLU A 78 -9.13 11.61 -1.22
CA GLU A 78 -9.85 11.17 -2.43
C GLU A 78 -10.48 12.40 -3.12
N VAL A 79 -9.69 13.18 -3.87
CA VAL A 79 -10.07 14.55 -4.24
C VAL A 79 -10.34 14.70 -5.74
N LEU A 80 -11.48 15.31 -6.05
CA LEU A 80 -11.75 15.99 -7.30
C LEU A 80 -11.62 17.50 -7.07
N ALA A 81 -10.75 18.17 -7.83
CA ALA A 81 -10.47 19.59 -7.70
C ALA A 81 -10.58 20.34 -9.02
N LEU A 82 -10.64 21.66 -8.92
CA LEU A 82 -10.71 22.58 -10.07
C LEU A 82 -9.51 23.54 -10.04
N ASP A 83 -8.95 23.83 -11.20
CA ASP A 83 -8.01 24.94 -11.34
C ASP A 83 -8.74 26.30 -11.49
N GLU A 84 -7.98 27.36 -11.70
CA GLU A 84 -8.48 28.73 -11.90
C GLU A 84 -9.36 28.91 -13.15
N ARG A 85 -9.23 28.01 -14.13
CA ARG A 85 -10.01 27.98 -15.37
C ARG A 85 -11.27 27.13 -15.26
N GLY A 86 -11.44 26.43 -14.12
CA GLY A 86 -12.54 25.49 -13.91
C GLY A 86 -12.30 24.11 -14.50
N GLU A 87 -11.07 23.82 -14.98
CA GLU A 87 -10.70 22.48 -15.43
C GLU A 87 -10.64 21.51 -14.26
N ARG A 88 -11.15 20.28 -14.48
CA ARG A 88 -11.27 19.25 -13.45
C ARG A 88 -10.04 18.36 -13.38
N TYR A 89 -9.58 18.09 -12.16
CA TYR A 89 -8.45 17.21 -11.89
C TYR A 89 -8.77 16.25 -10.75
N VAL A 90 -8.34 15.00 -10.90
CA VAL A 90 -8.12 14.09 -9.76
C VAL A 90 -6.64 14.13 -9.40
N VAL A 91 -6.32 13.92 -8.13
CA VAL A 91 -4.97 14.12 -7.61
C VAL A 91 -4.39 12.80 -7.13
N GLU A 92 -3.19 12.45 -7.63
CA GLU A 92 -2.35 11.45 -6.95
C GLU A 92 -1.79 12.09 -5.68
N ILE A 93 -1.99 11.42 -4.55
CA ILE A 93 -1.82 12.03 -3.22
C ILE A 93 -0.38 12.20 -2.75
N ASN A 94 0.58 11.49 -3.39
CA ASN A 94 1.97 11.46 -2.96
C ASN A 94 2.81 12.52 -3.66
N ALA A 95 3.10 13.61 -2.97
CA ALA A 95 3.96 14.69 -3.44
C ALA A 95 5.45 14.32 -3.39
N SER A 96 5.85 13.31 -4.16
CA SER A 96 7.24 12.91 -4.38
C SER A 96 7.99 13.92 -5.25
N HIS A 97 9.29 13.80 -5.40
CA HIS A 97 10.04 14.61 -6.36
C HIS A 97 9.51 14.40 -7.80
N HIS A 98 9.28 13.15 -8.19
CA HIS A 98 8.69 12.83 -9.49
C HIS A 98 7.33 13.51 -9.71
N ALA A 99 6.42 13.37 -8.76
CA ALA A 99 5.07 13.97 -8.86
C ALA A 99 5.09 15.50 -8.89
N ARG A 100 6.16 16.12 -8.38
CA ARG A 100 6.39 17.56 -8.42
C ARG A 100 7.06 18.05 -9.70
N GLY A 101 7.37 17.14 -10.64
CA GLY A 101 8.10 17.48 -11.87
C GLY A 101 9.55 17.88 -11.63
N LEU A 102 10.15 17.45 -10.53
CA LEU A 102 11.54 17.80 -10.20
C LEU A 102 12.49 16.71 -10.69
N ALA A 103 13.48 17.11 -11.49
CA ALA A 103 14.65 16.29 -11.73
C ALA A 103 15.43 16.18 -10.42
N ASP A 104 15.70 14.95 -9.96
CA ASP A 104 16.47 14.74 -8.76
C ASP A 104 17.24 13.41 -8.77
N ASP A 105 18.11 13.26 -7.76
CA ASP A 105 18.91 12.05 -7.53
C ASP A 105 18.26 11.05 -6.58
N CYS A 106 16.97 11.20 -6.26
CA CYS A 106 16.28 10.28 -5.35
C CYS A 106 16.25 8.87 -5.94
N PRO A 107 16.91 7.89 -5.31
CA PRO A 107 16.98 6.54 -5.86
C PRO A 107 15.60 5.88 -5.93
N PHE A 108 14.67 6.22 -5.06
CA PHE A 108 13.30 5.70 -5.09
C PHE A 108 12.53 6.21 -6.33
N CYS A 109 12.57 7.52 -6.61
CA CYS A 109 11.89 8.09 -7.77
C CYS A 109 12.46 7.55 -9.08
N ARG A 110 13.79 7.45 -9.20
CA ARG A 110 14.46 6.89 -10.39
C ARG A 110 14.18 5.41 -10.61
N SER A 111 13.95 4.66 -9.53
CA SER A 111 13.62 3.21 -9.61
C SER A 111 12.12 2.94 -9.76
N GLY A 112 11.31 3.91 -10.17
CA GLY A 112 9.86 3.72 -10.35
C GLY A 112 9.09 3.51 -9.03
N LEU A 113 9.63 3.99 -7.92
CA LEU A 113 9.02 3.93 -6.58
C LEU A 113 8.68 5.32 -6.01
N PRO A 114 8.04 6.23 -6.79
CA PRO A 114 7.78 7.60 -6.33
C PRO A 114 6.89 7.62 -5.09
N THR A 115 5.98 6.67 -4.95
CA THR A 115 5.11 6.54 -3.78
C THR A 115 5.87 6.18 -2.49
N HIS A 116 7.12 5.73 -2.59
CA HIS A 116 8.02 5.42 -1.47
C HIS A 116 9.14 6.46 -1.30
N CYS A 117 9.08 7.58 -2.01
CA CYS A 117 10.05 8.67 -1.88
C CYS A 117 10.13 9.15 -0.42
N PRO A 118 11.34 9.17 0.19
CA PRO A 118 11.50 9.59 1.60
C PRO A 118 11.10 11.05 1.85
N ALA A 119 11.21 11.90 0.83
CA ALA A 119 10.85 13.32 0.91
C ALA A 119 9.40 13.60 0.49
N ARG A 120 8.57 12.56 0.27
CA ARG A 120 7.17 12.76 -0.09
C ARG A 120 6.38 13.36 1.06
N ARG A 121 5.46 14.23 0.72
CA ARG A 121 4.32 14.62 1.53
C ARG A 121 3.09 13.90 1.02
N THR A 122 2.02 13.83 1.81
CA THR A 122 0.82 13.10 1.37
C THR A 122 -0.41 13.94 1.65
N LEU A 123 -1.13 14.28 0.59
CA LEU A 123 -2.33 15.12 0.64
C LEU A 123 -3.33 14.58 1.68
N GLY A 124 -3.78 15.44 2.59
CA GLY A 124 -4.74 15.10 3.64
C GLY A 124 -4.24 14.14 4.72
N ILE A 125 -2.97 13.69 4.63
CA ILE A 125 -2.38 12.72 5.57
C ILE A 125 -1.11 13.26 6.21
N HIS A 126 -0.15 13.78 5.45
CA HIS A 126 1.14 14.23 5.95
C HIS A 126 1.58 15.52 5.28
N ASP A 127 1.60 16.62 6.07
CA ASP A 127 2.14 17.94 5.70
C ASP A 127 1.57 18.58 4.41
N LEU A 128 0.34 18.22 4.01
CA LEU A 128 -0.41 18.91 2.97
C LEU A 128 -1.89 18.94 3.35
N PRO A 129 -2.54 20.13 3.39
CA PRO A 129 -3.97 20.25 3.63
C PRO A 129 -4.77 19.41 2.63
N GLY A 130 -5.74 18.65 3.11
CA GLY A 130 -6.56 17.76 2.31
C GLY A 130 -7.81 18.41 1.71
N GLY A 131 -8.56 17.60 0.98
CA GLY A 131 -9.73 18.01 0.21
C GLY A 131 -11.01 18.28 1.01
N PHE A 132 -11.01 18.10 2.35
CA PHE A 132 -12.12 18.59 3.20
C PHE A 132 -12.03 20.09 3.47
N GLY A 133 -10.93 20.73 3.07
CA GLY A 133 -10.86 22.18 2.96
C GLY A 133 -11.23 22.68 1.56
N PRO A 134 -11.58 23.98 1.41
CA PRO A 134 -11.97 24.53 0.10
C PRO A 134 -10.78 24.69 -0.87
N TRP A 135 -9.56 24.74 -0.38
CA TRP A 135 -8.33 24.91 -1.17
C TRP A 135 -7.26 23.91 -0.73
N LEU A 136 -6.49 23.42 -1.71
CA LEU A 136 -5.40 22.49 -1.50
C LEU A 136 -4.24 22.77 -2.44
N LEU A 137 -3.05 22.31 -2.07
CA LEU A 137 -1.85 22.33 -2.90
C LEU A 137 -1.56 20.90 -3.38
N ALA A 138 -1.58 20.71 -4.68
CA ALA A 138 -1.33 19.41 -5.30
C ALA A 138 -0.03 19.44 -6.11
N PRO A 139 0.74 18.32 -6.18
CA PRO A 139 1.89 18.21 -7.08
C PRO A 139 1.46 18.39 -8.53
N ILE A 140 2.27 19.09 -9.32
CA ILE A 140 1.89 19.47 -10.69
C ILE A 140 1.62 18.25 -11.58
N ASP A 141 2.55 17.28 -11.59
CA ASP A 141 2.48 16.09 -12.43
C ASP A 141 1.57 14.99 -11.86
N ALA A 142 1.07 15.19 -10.63
CA ALA A 142 0.06 14.34 -10.02
C ALA A 142 -1.38 14.83 -10.24
N CYS A 143 -1.58 15.96 -10.92
CA CYS A 143 -2.89 16.46 -11.28
C CYS A 143 -3.32 15.89 -12.63
N LEU A 144 -4.17 14.86 -12.59
CA LEU A 144 -4.66 14.16 -13.78
C LEU A 144 -5.95 14.80 -14.29
N PRO A 145 -6.02 15.28 -15.53
CA PRO A 145 -7.21 15.93 -16.07
C PRO A 145 -8.36 14.90 -16.19
N VAL A 146 -9.55 15.33 -15.79
CA VAL A 146 -10.76 14.51 -15.88
C VAL A 146 -11.45 14.74 -17.21
N PRO A 147 -11.65 13.71 -18.06
CA PRO A 147 -12.39 13.83 -19.31
C PRO A 147 -13.81 14.40 -19.10
N ALA A 148 -14.30 15.18 -20.05
CA ALA A 148 -15.60 15.87 -19.94
C ALA A 148 -16.79 14.91 -19.75
N ASN A 149 -16.70 13.70 -20.32
CA ASN A 149 -17.72 12.66 -20.22
C ASN A 149 -17.72 11.87 -18.91
N VAL A 150 -16.74 12.10 -18.02
CA VAL A 150 -16.68 11.44 -16.70
C VAL A 150 -17.41 12.32 -15.69
N PRO A 151 -18.50 11.86 -15.05
CA PRO A 151 -19.21 12.66 -14.05
C PRO A 151 -18.40 12.80 -12.75
N ASP A 152 -18.64 13.84 -11.97
CA ASP A 152 -17.94 14.11 -10.72
C ASP A 152 -18.03 12.95 -9.72
N SER A 153 -19.18 12.27 -9.67
CA SER A 153 -19.40 11.10 -8.82
C SER A 153 -18.52 9.89 -9.16
N ALA A 154 -18.09 9.77 -10.40
CA ALA A 154 -17.13 8.76 -10.82
C ALA A 154 -15.69 9.26 -10.67
N ALA A 155 -15.43 10.54 -11.00
CA ALA A 155 -14.10 11.12 -10.91
C ALA A 155 -13.54 11.09 -9.47
N VAL A 156 -14.36 11.35 -8.45
CA VAL A 156 -13.95 11.30 -7.04
C VAL A 156 -13.51 9.89 -6.58
N LEU A 157 -13.93 8.85 -7.30
CA LEU A 157 -13.55 7.47 -7.00
C LEU A 157 -12.22 7.04 -7.68
N VAL A 158 -11.58 7.89 -8.48
CA VAL A 158 -10.39 7.49 -9.24
C VAL A 158 -9.23 7.14 -8.32
N GLU A 159 -9.00 7.90 -7.24
CA GLU A 159 -7.92 7.59 -6.27
C GLU A 159 -8.14 6.22 -5.61
N PRO A 160 -9.26 5.94 -4.93
CA PRO A 160 -9.46 4.62 -4.32
C PRO A 160 -9.59 3.49 -5.34
N PHE A 161 -10.07 3.77 -6.57
CA PHE A 161 -10.09 2.78 -7.64
C PHE A 161 -8.68 2.46 -8.15
N ALA A 162 -7.79 3.46 -8.25
CA ALA A 162 -6.39 3.22 -8.60
C ALA A 162 -5.70 2.30 -7.58
N ALA A 163 -5.97 2.49 -6.29
CA ALA A 163 -5.50 1.60 -5.23
C ALA A 163 -6.06 0.17 -5.38
N ALA A 164 -7.33 0.02 -5.74
CA ALA A 164 -7.97 -1.27 -6.01
C ALA A 164 -7.39 -1.96 -7.25
N LEU A 165 -7.19 -1.22 -8.34
CA LEU A 165 -6.59 -1.72 -9.57
C LEU A 165 -5.14 -2.15 -9.35
N HIS A 166 -4.40 -1.41 -8.54
CA HIS A 166 -3.03 -1.80 -8.15
C HIS A 166 -3.02 -3.17 -7.45
N ALA A 167 -3.95 -3.42 -6.52
CA ALA A 167 -4.10 -4.73 -5.88
C ALA A 167 -4.42 -5.84 -6.90
N ALA A 168 -5.39 -5.61 -7.80
CA ALA A 168 -5.78 -6.58 -8.81
C ALA A 168 -4.62 -6.94 -9.76
N ARG A 169 -3.82 -5.96 -10.17
CA ARG A 169 -2.63 -6.17 -11.03
C ARG A 169 -1.47 -6.81 -10.28
N ARG A 170 -1.31 -6.50 -8.99
CA ARG A 170 -0.26 -7.07 -8.15
C ARG A 170 -0.47 -8.56 -7.87
N LEU A 171 -1.71 -8.97 -7.72
CA LEU A 171 -2.10 -10.37 -7.49
C LEU A 171 -1.78 -11.29 -8.67
N GLN A 172 -1.74 -10.77 -9.90
CA GLN A 172 -1.50 -11.52 -11.13
C GLN A 172 -2.35 -12.82 -11.23
N PRO A 173 -3.69 -12.71 -11.34
CA PRO A 173 -4.56 -13.88 -11.46
C PRO A 173 -4.11 -14.79 -12.60
N ARG A 174 -4.28 -16.11 -12.47
CA ARG A 174 -3.98 -17.10 -13.52
C ARG A 174 -5.27 -17.57 -14.16
N ALA A 175 -5.16 -18.13 -15.36
CA ALA A 175 -6.29 -18.79 -16.00
C ALA A 175 -6.81 -19.93 -15.11
N GLY A 176 -8.13 -19.96 -14.91
CA GLY A 176 -8.81 -20.94 -14.06
C GLY A 176 -8.80 -20.64 -12.56
N ASP A 177 -8.09 -19.60 -12.09
CA ASP A 177 -8.08 -19.24 -10.67
C ASP A 177 -9.50 -18.94 -10.14
N ARG A 178 -9.75 -19.35 -8.93
CA ARG A 178 -10.89 -18.93 -8.11
C ARG A 178 -10.40 -17.95 -7.05
N LEU A 179 -10.73 -16.67 -7.21
CA LEU A 179 -10.32 -15.61 -6.29
C LEU A 179 -11.44 -15.30 -5.31
N ALA A 180 -11.11 -15.06 -4.04
CA ALA A 180 -12.06 -14.53 -3.06
C ALA A 180 -11.69 -13.12 -2.66
N VAL A 181 -12.66 -12.21 -2.54
CA VAL A 181 -12.53 -10.92 -1.88
C VAL A 181 -13.23 -11.03 -0.53
N LEU A 182 -12.46 -10.97 0.55
CA LEU A 182 -12.95 -11.14 1.92
C LEU A 182 -13.38 -9.79 2.51
N GLY A 183 -14.62 -9.71 2.96
CA GLY A 183 -15.22 -8.57 3.62
C GLY A 183 -15.36 -7.32 2.74
N PRO A 184 -15.79 -7.43 1.47
CA PRO A 184 -15.84 -6.29 0.58
C PRO A 184 -16.87 -5.26 1.07
N ARG A 185 -16.36 -4.10 1.44
CA ARG A 185 -17.13 -2.87 1.67
C ARG A 185 -16.68 -1.85 0.64
N ARG A 186 -16.44 -0.59 0.99
CA ARG A 186 -16.04 0.49 0.06
C ARG A 186 -14.90 0.09 -0.87
N LEU A 187 -13.68 -0.06 -0.33
CA LEU A 187 -12.50 -0.44 -1.10
C LEU A 187 -12.64 -1.85 -1.71
N GLY A 188 -13.18 -2.81 -0.97
CA GLY A 188 -13.35 -4.17 -1.45
C GLY A 188 -14.31 -4.28 -2.64
N MET A 189 -15.35 -3.45 -2.73
CA MET A 189 -16.21 -3.37 -3.91
C MET A 189 -15.44 -2.84 -5.13
N LEU A 190 -14.58 -1.84 -4.93
CA LEU A 190 -13.70 -1.35 -6.00
C LEU A 190 -12.66 -2.40 -6.41
N VAL A 191 -12.16 -3.22 -5.49
CA VAL A 191 -11.30 -4.37 -5.81
C VAL A 191 -12.04 -5.38 -6.69
N ILE A 192 -13.30 -5.69 -6.38
CA ILE A 192 -14.13 -6.57 -7.23
C ILE A 192 -14.28 -5.97 -8.64
N ALA A 193 -14.59 -4.68 -8.75
CA ALA A 193 -14.70 -4.00 -10.03
C ALA A 193 -13.38 -4.00 -10.80
N ALA A 194 -12.25 -3.76 -10.12
CA ALA A 194 -10.92 -3.81 -10.73
C ALA A 194 -10.57 -5.22 -11.24
N LEU A 195 -10.87 -6.27 -10.46
CA LEU A 195 -10.70 -7.66 -10.89
C LEU A 195 -11.58 -7.99 -12.09
N ALA A 196 -12.83 -7.52 -12.13
CA ALA A 196 -13.71 -7.70 -13.27
C ALA A 196 -13.15 -7.01 -14.53
N GLY A 197 -12.57 -5.81 -14.40
CA GLY A 197 -11.88 -5.12 -15.48
C GLY A 197 -10.67 -5.90 -16.01
N VAL A 198 -9.77 -6.31 -15.11
CA VAL A 198 -8.59 -7.14 -15.46
C VAL A 198 -9.01 -8.45 -16.12
N ARG A 199 -10.09 -9.08 -15.64
CA ARG A 199 -10.65 -10.28 -16.26
C ARG A 199 -11.15 -10.01 -17.67
N GLY A 200 -11.84 -8.88 -17.89
CA GLY A 200 -12.30 -8.48 -19.23
C GLY A 200 -11.14 -8.31 -20.20
N GLU A 201 -10.04 -7.70 -19.79
CA GLU A 201 -8.81 -7.57 -20.58
C GLU A 201 -8.22 -8.96 -20.93
N ARG A 202 -8.13 -9.87 -19.97
CA ARG A 202 -7.56 -11.22 -20.16
C ARG A 202 -8.42 -12.15 -21.00
N ARG A 203 -9.74 -12.05 -20.94
CA ARG A 203 -10.67 -12.81 -21.78
C ARG A 203 -10.45 -12.57 -23.26
N GLN A 204 -9.98 -11.41 -23.66
CA GLN A 204 -9.60 -11.13 -25.05
C GLN A 204 -8.41 -11.99 -25.50
N GLY A 205 -7.55 -12.42 -24.56
CA GLY A 205 -6.46 -13.38 -24.80
C GLY A 205 -6.80 -14.85 -24.52
N GLY A 206 -8.09 -15.17 -24.25
CA GLY A 206 -8.53 -16.54 -23.96
C GLY A 206 -8.32 -16.99 -22.51
N GLU A 207 -7.91 -16.11 -21.62
CA GLU A 207 -7.71 -16.41 -20.19
C GLU A 207 -8.90 -15.92 -19.37
N ASP A 208 -9.37 -16.71 -18.43
CA ASP A 208 -10.46 -16.36 -17.50
C ASP A 208 -10.17 -16.83 -16.09
N PHE A 209 -10.74 -16.14 -15.09
CA PHE A 209 -10.71 -16.51 -13.69
C PHE A 209 -12.02 -16.10 -13.00
N GLY A 210 -12.37 -16.77 -11.90
CA GLY A 210 -13.59 -16.49 -11.15
C GLY A 210 -13.36 -15.57 -9.96
N VAL A 211 -14.32 -14.68 -9.66
CA VAL A 211 -14.30 -13.76 -8.52
C VAL A 211 -15.49 -14.05 -7.59
N VAL A 212 -15.22 -14.38 -6.34
CA VAL A 212 -16.21 -14.64 -5.30
C VAL A 212 -16.11 -13.59 -4.20
N ALA A 213 -17.22 -12.94 -3.88
CA ALA A 213 -17.30 -12.04 -2.73
C ALA A 213 -17.72 -12.82 -1.49
N LEU A 214 -16.95 -12.75 -0.41
CA LEU A 214 -17.30 -13.31 0.89
C LEU A 214 -17.78 -12.17 1.80
N VAL A 215 -19.07 -12.11 2.05
CA VAL A 215 -19.75 -11.00 2.76
C VAL A 215 -20.45 -11.51 4.02
N ARG A 216 -20.65 -10.64 5.02
CA ARG A 216 -21.45 -10.94 6.20
C ARG A 216 -22.90 -10.45 6.09
N ASP A 217 -23.12 -9.50 5.21
CA ASP A 217 -24.43 -8.86 5.03
C ASP A 217 -25.00 -9.26 3.65
N PRO A 218 -26.23 -9.83 3.59
CA PRO A 218 -26.90 -10.16 2.35
C PRO A 218 -27.05 -8.98 1.37
N GLN A 219 -27.18 -7.75 1.87
CA GLN A 219 -27.28 -6.55 1.03
C GLN A 219 -25.97 -6.31 0.26
N LEU A 220 -24.82 -6.57 0.90
CA LEU A 220 -23.52 -6.48 0.25
C LEU A 220 -23.32 -7.57 -0.82
N ALA A 221 -24.02 -8.70 -0.69
CA ALA A 221 -23.96 -9.75 -1.71
C ALA A 221 -24.55 -9.30 -3.05
N ALA A 222 -25.67 -8.61 -3.04
CA ALA A 222 -26.28 -8.05 -4.26
C ALA A 222 -25.36 -6.99 -4.87
N MET A 223 -24.84 -6.07 -4.05
CA MET A 223 -23.91 -5.04 -4.48
C MET A 223 -22.65 -5.64 -5.11
N ALA A 224 -22.02 -6.64 -4.48
CA ALA A 224 -20.82 -7.28 -5.01
C ALA A 224 -21.02 -7.87 -6.42
N ARG A 225 -22.19 -8.46 -6.70
CA ARG A 225 -22.51 -8.93 -8.05
C ARG A 225 -22.62 -7.78 -9.05
N THR A 226 -23.22 -6.67 -8.66
CA THR A 226 -23.30 -5.47 -9.51
C THR A 226 -21.90 -4.92 -9.83
N PHE A 227 -20.93 -5.04 -8.89
CA PHE A 227 -19.55 -4.66 -9.13
C PHE A 227 -18.72 -5.70 -9.91
N GLY A 228 -19.31 -6.85 -10.28
CA GLY A 228 -18.69 -7.84 -11.17
C GLY A 228 -18.19 -9.12 -10.50
N ALA A 229 -18.60 -9.41 -9.27
CA ALA A 229 -18.38 -10.72 -8.67
C ALA A 229 -19.29 -11.78 -9.37
N ASP A 230 -18.72 -12.93 -9.73
CA ASP A 230 -19.48 -14.03 -10.32
C ASP A 230 -20.43 -14.65 -9.29
N ARG A 231 -19.96 -14.70 -8.05
CA ARG A 231 -20.74 -15.21 -6.91
C ARG A 231 -20.51 -14.30 -5.69
N ALA A 232 -21.52 -14.21 -4.86
CA ALA A 232 -21.40 -13.62 -3.54
C ALA A 232 -22.01 -14.59 -2.53
N GLN A 233 -21.22 -14.91 -1.52
CA GLN A 233 -21.59 -15.85 -0.46
C GLN A 233 -21.63 -15.11 0.87
N VAL A 234 -22.74 -15.28 1.58
CA VAL A 234 -22.85 -14.80 2.97
C VAL A 234 -22.16 -15.83 3.85
N VAL A 235 -21.23 -15.37 4.66
CA VAL A 235 -20.40 -16.22 5.53
C VAL A 235 -20.40 -15.66 6.96
N ASP A 236 -20.09 -16.51 7.93
CA ASP A 236 -19.78 -16.08 9.28
C ASP A 236 -18.40 -15.39 9.36
N ASP A 237 -18.01 -14.91 10.55
CA ASP A 237 -16.75 -14.19 10.75
C ASP A 237 -15.51 -15.04 10.41
N ARG A 238 -15.62 -16.35 10.47
CA ARG A 238 -14.54 -17.30 10.16
C ARG A 238 -14.72 -18.01 8.83
N ALA A 239 -15.84 -17.77 8.14
CA ALA A 239 -16.22 -18.53 6.94
C ALA A 239 -16.10 -20.05 7.17
N SER A 240 -16.62 -20.50 8.33
CA SER A 240 -16.41 -21.87 8.86
C SER A 240 -17.00 -22.96 7.97
N GLU A 241 -18.00 -22.64 7.16
CA GLU A 241 -18.61 -23.53 6.17
C GLU A 241 -17.73 -23.80 4.94
N LEU A 242 -16.65 -23.01 4.75
CA LEU A 242 -15.75 -23.20 3.61
C LEU A 242 -14.53 -24.05 4.01
N PRO A 243 -14.13 -24.99 3.16
CA PRO A 243 -12.97 -25.82 3.41
C PRO A 243 -11.66 -25.00 3.34
N GLU A 244 -10.61 -25.54 3.95
CA GLU A 244 -9.25 -25.02 3.79
C GLU A 244 -8.84 -25.06 2.31
N GLY A 245 -8.13 -24.01 1.85
CA GLY A 245 -7.70 -23.90 0.46
C GLY A 245 -8.83 -23.81 -0.55
N ALA A 246 -10.00 -23.28 -0.16
CA ALA A 246 -11.16 -23.15 -1.05
C ALA A 246 -10.91 -22.26 -2.28
N PHE A 247 -9.95 -21.35 -2.20
CA PHE A 247 -9.64 -20.39 -3.25
C PHE A 247 -8.15 -20.39 -3.58
N ASP A 248 -7.83 -20.13 -4.84
CA ASP A 248 -6.43 -20.04 -5.27
C ASP A 248 -5.75 -18.82 -4.67
N ALA A 249 -6.47 -17.69 -4.59
CA ALA A 249 -6.03 -16.53 -3.85
C ALA A 249 -7.19 -15.85 -3.10
N VAL A 250 -6.86 -15.23 -1.97
CA VAL A 250 -7.80 -14.46 -1.13
C VAL A 250 -7.26 -13.04 -0.96
N ILE A 251 -8.08 -12.05 -1.32
CA ILE A 251 -7.78 -10.64 -1.08
C ILE A 251 -8.48 -10.21 0.21
N ASP A 252 -7.70 -9.90 1.25
CA ASP A 252 -8.23 -9.36 2.50
C ASP A 252 -8.34 -7.83 2.42
N THR A 253 -9.57 -7.34 2.41
CA THR A 253 -9.91 -5.92 2.40
C THR A 253 -10.46 -5.41 3.72
N THR A 254 -10.46 -6.25 4.75
CA THR A 254 -11.10 -5.95 6.05
C THR A 254 -10.23 -5.12 6.96
N GLY A 255 -8.92 -5.36 6.94
CA GLY A 255 -7.97 -4.87 7.94
C GLY A 255 -8.12 -5.50 9.33
N ASN A 256 -9.02 -6.46 9.50
CA ASN A 256 -9.25 -7.14 10.78
C ASN A 256 -8.23 -8.26 11.00
N PRO A 257 -7.55 -8.34 12.16
CA PRO A 257 -6.59 -9.40 12.48
C PRO A 257 -7.15 -10.84 12.34
N GLU A 258 -8.39 -11.07 12.73
CA GLU A 258 -9.04 -12.37 12.62
C GLU A 258 -9.37 -12.74 11.17
N ALA A 259 -9.70 -11.75 10.35
CA ALA A 259 -9.96 -11.98 8.94
C ALA A 259 -8.71 -12.40 8.17
N LEU A 260 -7.52 -11.89 8.56
CA LEU A 260 -6.26 -12.38 7.98
C LEU A 260 -6.06 -13.87 8.26
N ALA A 261 -6.34 -14.35 9.47
CA ALA A 261 -6.27 -15.78 9.78
C ALA A 261 -7.26 -16.61 8.92
N THR A 262 -8.47 -16.09 8.72
CA THR A 262 -9.46 -16.68 7.81
C THR A 262 -8.95 -16.70 6.37
N ALA A 263 -8.35 -15.60 5.87
CA ALA A 263 -7.77 -15.53 4.53
C ALA A 263 -6.64 -16.55 4.34
N VAL A 264 -5.75 -16.70 5.34
CA VAL A 264 -4.66 -17.70 5.34
C VAL A 264 -5.20 -19.12 5.24
N ARG A 265 -6.27 -19.43 5.99
CA ARG A 265 -6.92 -20.74 5.92
C ARG A 265 -7.56 -21.02 4.56
N LEU A 266 -8.26 -20.04 4.01
CA LEU A 266 -9.01 -20.19 2.77
C LEU A 266 -8.15 -20.19 1.51
N ALA A 267 -6.96 -19.58 1.55
CA ALA A 267 -6.08 -19.47 0.40
C ALA A 267 -5.27 -20.76 0.18
N ARG A 268 -5.19 -21.19 -1.09
CA ARG A 268 -4.32 -22.30 -1.53
C ARG A 268 -2.92 -21.82 -1.87
N ARG A 269 -2.80 -20.69 -2.59
CA ARG A 269 -1.54 -20.19 -3.15
C ARG A 269 -1.14 -18.83 -2.60
N GLU A 270 -2.08 -17.89 -2.52
CA GLU A 270 -1.76 -16.52 -2.17
C GLU A 270 -2.82 -15.84 -1.32
N VAL A 271 -2.37 -15.13 -0.30
CA VAL A 271 -3.16 -14.10 0.39
C VAL A 271 -2.63 -12.74 -0.05
N HIS A 272 -3.51 -11.86 -0.52
CA HIS A 272 -3.20 -10.47 -0.80
C HIS A 272 -3.76 -9.56 0.28
N LEU A 273 -2.88 -8.97 1.08
CA LEU A 273 -3.25 -8.07 2.17
C LEU A 273 -3.40 -6.64 1.63
N LYS A 274 -4.63 -6.15 1.55
CA LYS A 274 -4.92 -4.81 1.03
C LYS A 274 -5.12 -3.77 2.13
N SER A 275 -5.49 -4.20 3.32
CA SER A 275 -5.79 -3.31 4.44
C SER A 275 -5.24 -3.87 5.75
N THR A 276 -4.88 -2.97 6.68
CA THR A 276 -4.45 -3.33 8.03
C THR A 276 -4.86 -2.25 9.02
N HIS A 277 -5.18 -2.65 10.24
CA HIS A 277 -5.44 -1.73 11.37
C HIS A 277 -4.21 -1.55 12.26
N GLY A 278 -3.03 -2.01 11.85
CA GLY A 278 -1.80 -1.91 12.63
C GLY A 278 -1.72 -2.86 13.84
N GLN A 279 -2.69 -3.73 13.99
CA GLN A 279 -2.71 -4.73 15.06
C GLN A 279 -1.91 -5.98 14.66
N SER A 280 -1.40 -6.68 15.67
CA SER A 280 -0.74 -7.99 15.47
C SER A 280 -1.73 -9.03 14.97
N SER A 281 -1.32 -9.83 14.01
CA SER A 281 -2.11 -10.96 13.50
C SER A 281 -1.22 -12.08 13.01
N CYS A 282 -1.69 -13.31 13.11
CA CYS A 282 -0.98 -14.51 12.63
C CYS A 282 0.48 -14.61 13.09
N GLY A 283 0.79 -14.09 14.28
CA GLY A 283 2.13 -14.08 14.86
C GLY A 283 3.03 -12.93 14.43
N LEU A 284 2.60 -12.05 13.54
CA LEU A 284 3.34 -10.85 13.10
C LEU A 284 2.80 -9.57 13.74
N ARG A 285 3.70 -8.64 14.07
CA ARG A 285 3.38 -7.34 14.67
C ARG A 285 3.47 -6.18 13.69
N GLN A 286 4.22 -6.31 12.61
CA GLN A 286 4.56 -5.21 11.71
C GLN A 286 3.78 -5.22 10.36
N LEU A 287 2.55 -5.72 10.38
CA LEU A 287 1.71 -5.81 9.15
C LEU A 287 1.49 -4.46 8.46
N THR A 288 1.43 -3.35 9.20
CA THR A 288 1.35 -2.01 8.60
C THR A 288 2.56 -1.71 7.75
N GLY A 289 3.77 -1.98 8.25
CA GLY A 289 5.01 -1.79 7.49
C GLY A 289 5.07 -2.67 6.24
N LEU A 290 4.58 -3.92 6.34
CA LEU A 290 4.48 -4.84 5.22
C LEU A 290 3.59 -4.27 4.10
N VAL A 291 2.41 -3.74 4.44
CA VAL A 291 1.48 -3.12 3.48
C VAL A 291 2.04 -1.81 2.92
N VAL A 292 2.60 -0.94 3.77
CA VAL A 292 3.15 0.36 3.36
C VAL A 292 4.32 0.21 2.39
N ASP A 293 5.22 -0.74 2.63
CA ASP A 293 6.35 -1.02 1.74
C ASP A 293 6.03 -2.07 0.66
N GLU A 294 4.77 -2.54 0.57
CA GLU A 294 4.32 -3.51 -0.45
C GLU A 294 5.17 -4.78 -0.48
N LEU A 295 5.57 -5.28 0.70
CA LEU A 295 6.44 -6.44 0.82
C LEU A 295 5.70 -7.73 0.48
N THR A 296 6.48 -8.74 0.12
CA THR A 296 6.01 -10.12 -0.09
C THR A 296 6.69 -11.03 0.92
N LEU A 297 5.92 -11.95 1.54
CA LEU A 297 6.44 -13.11 2.23
C LEU A 297 6.27 -14.33 1.33
N ALA A 298 7.33 -15.11 1.14
CA ALA A 298 7.32 -16.28 0.29
C ALA A 298 8.15 -17.42 0.93
N PRO A 299 7.91 -18.68 0.59
CA PRO A 299 8.75 -19.76 1.09
C PRO A 299 10.19 -19.61 0.60
N PHE A 300 11.15 -19.96 1.46
CA PHE A 300 12.55 -20.02 1.04
C PHE A 300 12.71 -21.18 0.03
N PRO A 301 13.32 -20.91 -1.14
CA PRO A 301 13.46 -21.91 -2.18
C PRO A 301 14.42 -23.03 -1.80
N VAL A 302 14.26 -24.18 -2.45
CA VAL A 302 15.08 -25.38 -2.19
C VAL A 302 16.39 -25.42 -2.99
N ASP A 303 16.48 -24.62 -4.03
CA ASP A 303 17.63 -24.57 -4.95
C ASP A 303 17.85 -23.19 -5.58
N ALA A 304 18.93 -23.05 -6.34
CA ALA A 304 19.32 -21.82 -7.02
C ALA A 304 18.26 -21.35 -8.04
N SER A 305 17.61 -22.27 -8.74
CA SER A 305 16.58 -21.95 -9.75
C SER A 305 15.35 -21.31 -9.09
N GLY A 306 14.89 -21.88 -7.98
CA GLY A 306 13.81 -21.29 -7.19
C GLY A 306 14.17 -19.94 -6.58
N PHE A 307 15.43 -19.76 -6.16
CA PHE A 307 15.92 -18.47 -5.68
C PHE A 307 15.87 -17.40 -6.78
N GLU A 308 16.37 -17.71 -7.98
CA GLU A 308 16.32 -16.79 -9.12
C GLU A 308 14.88 -16.40 -9.47
N ALA A 309 13.96 -17.37 -9.45
CA ALA A 309 12.53 -17.10 -9.68
C ALA A 309 11.88 -16.23 -8.59
N SER A 310 12.39 -16.28 -7.36
CA SER A 310 11.90 -15.48 -6.21
C SER A 310 12.54 -14.09 -6.14
N CYS A 311 13.68 -13.91 -6.82
CA CYS A 311 14.48 -12.70 -6.80
C CYS A 311 13.97 -11.69 -7.84
N VAL A 312 12.81 -11.07 -7.58
CA VAL A 312 12.28 -10.02 -8.45
C VAL A 312 13.03 -8.71 -8.17
N THR A 313 14.20 -8.56 -8.77
CA THR A 313 15.01 -7.33 -8.67
C THR A 313 15.74 -7.08 -9.99
N ASP A 314 15.81 -5.80 -10.38
CA ASP A 314 16.61 -5.36 -11.53
C ASP A 314 18.11 -5.27 -11.21
N SER A 315 18.51 -5.61 -9.97
CA SER A 315 19.91 -5.59 -9.54
C SER A 315 20.66 -6.79 -10.06
N GLU A 316 21.76 -6.55 -10.77
CA GLU A 316 22.70 -7.60 -11.19
C GLU A 316 23.32 -8.34 -9.99
N ARG A 317 23.43 -7.64 -8.85
CA ARG A 317 23.94 -8.17 -7.58
C ARG A 317 22.94 -7.91 -6.47
N PRO A 318 21.92 -8.77 -6.31
CA PRO A 318 20.92 -8.60 -5.26
C PRO A 318 21.54 -8.71 -3.87
N ARG A 319 21.18 -7.80 -2.97
CA ARG A 319 21.56 -7.85 -1.56
C ARG A 319 20.56 -8.67 -0.77
N LEU A 320 21.07 -9.68 -0.10
CA LEU A 320 20.31 -10.60 0.73
C LEU A 320 20.69 -10.41 2.19
N ALA A 321 19.77 -9.90 3.00
CA ALA A 321 19.91 -9.87 4.44
C ALA A 321 19.58 -11.25 5.01
N TRP A 322 20.57 -11.93 5.58
CA TRP A 322 20.44 -13.27 6.15
C TRP A 322 20.32 -13.16 7.68
N LEU A 323 19.12 -13.40 8.22
CA LEU A 323 18.82 -13.26 9.64
C LEU A 323 18.98 -14.57 10.44
N PRO A 324 18.71 -15.77 9.86
CA PRO A 324 18.85 -17.01 10.62
C PRO A 324 20.28 -17.27 11.12
N ASP A 325 20.42 -17.90 12.28
CA ASP A 325 21.72 -18.32 12.82
C ASP A 325 22.43 -19.35 11.94
N ALA A 326 21.64 -20.21 11.28
CA ALA A 326 22.16 -21.21 10.33
C ALA A 326 22.91 -20.56 9.17
N ALA A 327 23.93 -21.23 8.69
CA ALA A 327 24.69 -20.76 7.52
C ALA A 327 23.82 -20.77 6.24
N PRO A 328 23.99 -19.80 5.34
CA PRO A 328 23.38 -19.83 4.03
C PRO A 328 23.77 -21.12 3.27
N PRO A 329 22.84 -21.71 2.49
CA PRO A 329 23.16 -22.90 1.71
C PRO A 329 24.20 -22.60 0.61
N ALA A 330 25.06 -23.59 0.34
CA ALA A 330 26.14 -23.45 -0.63
C ALA A 330 25.67 -23.22 -2.09
N TRP A 331 24.41 -23.54 -2.38
CA TRP A 331 23.84 -23.34 -3.71
C TRP A 331 23.37 -21.90 -3.99
N LEU A 332 23.41 -20.98 -2.99
CA LEU A 332 23.07 -19.58 -3.27
C LEU A 332 23.96 -19.02 -4.39
N PRO A 333 23.38 -18.28 -5.37
CA PRO A 333 24.13 -17.75 -6.46
C PRO A 333 25.27 -16.83 -6.00
N ALA A 334 26.47 -17.01 -6.57
CA ALA A 334 27.66 -16.20 -6.24
C ALA A 334 27.48 -14.69 -6.51
N ARG A 335 26.50 -14.32 -7.35
CA ARG A 335 26.14 -12.92 -7.60
C ARG A 335 25.38 -12.27 -6.44
N ALA A 336 24.76 -13.04 -5.55
CA ALA A 336 24.04 -12.50 -4.41
C ALA A 336 25.03 -12.03 -3.33
N GLU A 337 24.92 -10.77 -2.95
CA GLU A 337 25.66 -10.22 -1.81
C GLU A 337 24.96 -10.60 -0.52
N VAL A 338 25.46 -11.61 0.17
CA VAL A 338 24.86 -12.11 1.41
C VAL A 338 25.43 -11.35 2.60
N LEU A 339 24.56 -10.61 3.30
CA LEU A 339 24.89 -9.84 4.49
C LEU A 339 24.33 -10.59 5.71
N ARG A 340 25.19 -10.96 6.66
CA ARG A 340 24.83 -11.68 7.88
C ARG A 340 25.01 -10.82 9.11
N GLY A 341 24.10 -10.94 10.06
CA GLY A 341 24.18 -10.26 11.34
C GLY A 341 22.85 -9.92 11.96
N ALA A 342 22.90 -9.27 13.13
CA ALA A 342 21.71 -8.73 13.76
C ALA A 342 21.07 -7.64 12.87
N PRO A 343 19.73 -7.50 12.90
CA PRO A 343 19.00 -6.56 12.04
C PRO A 343 19.53 -5.13 12.08
N GLU A 344 19.94 -4.65 13.27
CA GLU A 344 20.45 -3.28 13.47
C GLU A 344 21.80 -3.07 12.77
N ALA A 345 22.69 -4.07 12.87
CA ALA A 345 23.99 -4.04 12.19
C ALA A 345 23.81 -4.08 10.67
N LEU A 346 22.89 -4.92 10.18
CA LEU A 346 22.59 -5.01 8.76
C LEU A 346 21.97 -3.72 8.23
N ALA A 347 21.04 -3.08 8.97
CA ALA A 347 20.44 -1.81 8.58
C ALA A 347 21.52 -0.72 8.36
N ALA A 348 22.53 -0.66 9.21
CA ALA A 348 23.63 0.28 9.06
C ALA A 348 24.47 0.04 7.80
N VAL A 349 24.67 -1.22 7.41
CA VAL A 349 25.40 -1.61 6.19
C VAL A 349 24.59 -1.30 4.94
N VAL A 350 23.32 -1.73 4.87
CA VAL A 350 22.48 -1.57 3.68
C VAL A 350 22.18 -0.10 3.37
N ARG A 351 22.15 0.77 4.38
CA ARG A 351 21.99 2.21 4.18
C ARG A 351 23.17 2.87 3.48
N ARG A 352 24.38 2.38 3.67
CA ARG A 352 25.60 2.94 3.12
C ARG A 352 25.94 2.45 1.73
N SER A 353 25.11 1.58 1.16
CA SER A 353 25.40 1.01 -0.15
C SER A 353 25.36 2.06 -1.27
N PRO A 354 26.40 2.15 -2.09
CA PRO A 354 26.46 3.09 -3.21
C PRO A 354 25.60 2.66 -4.41
N HIS A 355 25.05 1.44 -4.42
CA HIS A 355 24.34 0.88 -5.55
C HIS A 355 22.86 0.63 -5.22
N GLY A 356 21.96 1.23 -5.99
CA GLY A 356 20.52 1.04 -5.88
C GLY A 356 19.87 1.73 -4.68
N LEU A 357 18.74 1.18 -4.22
CA LEU A 357 18.04 1.68 -3.04
C LEU A 357 18.85 1.36 -1.78
N PRO A 358 18.85 2.24 -0.76
CA PRO A 358 19.61 2.05 0.47
C PRO A 358 18.97 1.03 1.41
N ARG A 359 18.67 -0.16 0.94
CA ARG A 359 18.05 -1.29 1.66
C ARG A 359 18.43 -2.60 0.97
N ALA A 360 18.16 -3.74 1.61
CA ALA A 360 18.31 -5.05 1.00
C ALA A 360 17.21 -5.33 -0.02
N ASP A 361 17.51 -6.05 -1.08
CA ASP A 361 16.50 -6.49 -2.06
C ASP A 361 15.63 -7.60 -1.49
N LEU A 362 16.23 -8.49 -0.71
CA LEU A 362 15.59 -9.62 -0.06
C LEU A 362 16.07 -9.75 1.39
N ALA A 363 15.24 -10.42 2.21
CA ALA A 363 15.69 -10.95 3.50
C ALA A 363 15.33 -12.43 3.60
N VAL A 364 16.10 -13.18 4.40
CA VAL A 364 15.73 -14.54 4.83
C VAL A 364 15.46 -14.49 6.32
N ALA A 365 14.35 -15.10 6.73
CA ALA A 365 13.90 -15.18 8.11
C ALA A 365 13.42 -16.60 8.43
N ALA A 366 13.65 -17.06 9.67
CA ALA A 366 13.18 -18.36 10.17
C ALA A 366 12.15 -18.22 11.31
N SER A 367 11.87 -16.99 11.76
CA SER A 367 10.94 -16.73 12.86
C SER A 367 10.10 -15.48 12.61
N ALA A 368 8.98 -15.35 13.31
CA ALA A 368 8.13 -14.17 13.28
C ALA A 368 8.88 -12.91 13.77
N ALA A 369 9.76 -13.05 14.75
CA ALA A 369 10.59 -11.96 15.26
C ALA A 369 11.57 -11.45 14.19
N GLU A 370 12.19 -12.34 13.43
CA GLU A 370 13.07 -11.96 12.33
C GLU A 370 12.31 -11.34 11.16
N VAL A 371 11.10 -11.82 10.83
CA VAL A 371 10.22 -11.19 9.84
C VAL A 371 9.86 -9.77 10.27
N ASP A 372 9.44 -9.57 11.51
CA ASP A 372 9.12 -8.25 12.05
C ASP A 372 10.35 -7.32 12.03
N ALA A 373 11.54 -7.84 12.35
CA ALA A 373 12.79 -7.09 12.32
C ALA A 373 13.22 -6.70 10.89
N ALA A 374 12.91 -7.54 9.89
CA ALA A 374 13.18 -7.22 8.48
C ALA A 374 12.27 -6.10 7.96
N ILE A 375 11.02 -6.05 8.43
CA ILE A 375 10.04 -5.01 8.07
C ILE A 375 10.38 -3.69 8.78
N ARG A 376 10.64 -3.73 10.08
CA ARG A 376 11.05 -2.58 10.89
C ARG A 376 12.23 -2.95 11.76
N PRO A 377 13.32 -2.17 11.76
CA PRO A 377 14.39 -2.32 12.76
C PRO A 377 13.83 -2.06 14.17
N VAL A 378 14.43 -2.68 15.16
CA VAL A 378 14.04 -2.57 16.58
C VAL A 378 14.14 -1.13 17.11
N THR A 379 14.92 -0.27 16.48
CA THR A 379 15.09 1.14 16.87
C THR A 379 14.15 2.04 16.07
N THR A 380 13.36 2.83 16.76
CA THR A 380 12.17 3.56 16.31
C THR A 380 12.35 4.60 15.20
N ASN A 381 13.56 4.94 14.78
CA ASN A 381 13.85 5.98 13.76
C ASN A 381 14.54 5.44 12.51
N GLU A 382 14.60 4.15 12.33
CA GLU A 382 15.36 3.56 11.24
C GLU A 382 14.49 3.07 10.08
N ALA A 383 15.04 3.16 8.85
CA ALA A 383 14.38 2.62 7.67
C ALA A 383 14.28 1.09 7.76
N PRO A 384 13.23 0.46 7.21
CA PRO A 384 13.12 -0.98 7.09
C PRO A 384 14.36 -1.61 6.44
N LEU A 385 14.67 -2.85 6.80
CA LEU A 385 15.81 -3.57 6.25
C LEU A 385 15.60 -3.90 4.77
N VAL A 386 14.39 -4.31 4.41
CA VAL A 386 14.02 -4.69 3.04
C VAL A 386 13.49 -3.48 2.30
N ARG A 387 13.89 -3.30 1.03
CA ARG A 387 13.40 -2.23 0.17
C ARG A 387 11.90 -2.37 -0.13
N PRO A 388 11.21 -1.30 -0.50
CA PRO A 388 9.84 -1.40 -0.98
C PRO A 388 9.72 -2.39 -2.15
N ARG A 389 8.63 -3.15 -2.17
CA ARG A 389 8.37 -4.24 -3.12
C ARG A 389 9.39 -5.37 -3.08
N GLY A 390 10.21 -5.44 -2.02
CA GLY A 390 11.12 -6.54 -1.79
C GLY A 390 10.42 -7.78 -1.23
N THR A 391 11.18 -8.86 -1.08
CA THR A 391 10.65 -10.15 -0.62
C THR A 391 11.37 -10.60 0.64
N ILE A 392 10.61 -11.12 1.60
CA ILE A 392 11.14 -11.85 2.76
C ILE A 392 10.88 -13.34 2.52
N LEU A 393 11.95 -14.09 2.39
CA LEU A 393 11.93 -15.53 2.19
C LEU A 393 11.92 -16.22 3.56
N VAL A 394 10.91 -17.04 3.79
CA VAL A 394 10.68 -17.68 5.08
C VAL A 394 11.19 -19.12 5.04
N GLN A 395 12.15 -19.44 5.92
CA GLN A 395 12.61 -20.80 6.14
C GLN A 395 11.71 -21.52 7.14
N SER A 396 11.55 -22.84 6.96
CA SER A 396 10.90 -23.69 7.95
C SER A 396 11.68 -23.69 9.26
N SER A 397 10.99 -23.41 10.36
CA SER A 397 11.54 -23.51 11.71
C SER A 397 10.61 -24.38 12.57
N PRO A 398 11.14 -25.35 13.31
CA PRO A 398 10.32 -26.19 14.19
C PRO A 398 9.68 -25.43 15.37
N THR A 399 10.06 -24.16 15.58
CA THR A 399 9.61 -23.31 16.69
C THR A 399 8.70 -22.17 16.24
N SER A 400 8.21 -22.20 15.00
CA SER A 400 7.29 -21.16 14.51
C SER A 400 5.96 -21.23 15.28
N ALA A 401 5.66 -20.18 16.03
CA ALA A 401 4.35 -19.97 16.68
C ALA A 401 3.39 -19.13 15.79
N SER A 402 3.69 -19.01 14.49
CA SER A 402 2.96 -18.17 13.54
C SER A 402 2.19 -19.02 12.53
N PRO A 403 0.85 -19.06 12.60
CA PRO A 403 0.04 -19.78 11.61
C PRO A 403 0.30 -19.35 10.15
N LEU A 404 0.68 -18.09 9.94
CA LEU A 404 1.04 -17.61 8.61
C LEU A 404 2.38 -18.18 8.12
N LEU A 405 3.42 -18.17 8.97
CA LEU A 405 4.72 -18.72 8.58
C LEU A 405 4.64 -20.23 8.37
N ASP A 406 3.83 -20.93 9.19
CA ASP A 406 3.56 -22.35 9.00
C ASP A 406 2.87 -22.63 7.66
N ALA A 407 1.89 -21.80 7.27
CA ALA A 407 1.24 -21.92 5.98
C ALA A 407 2.19 -21.60 4.80
N ILE A 408 3.07 -20.61 4.96
CA ILE A 408 4.09 -20.27 3.95
C ILE A 408 5.02 -21.45 3.73
N THR A 409 5.55 -22.03 4.79
CA THR A 409 6.57 -23.09 4.69
C THR A 409 6.01 -24.47 4.35
N SER A 410 4.84 -24.85 4.90
CA SER A 410 4.25 -26.18 4.71
C SER A 410 3.38 -26.29 3.45
N ARG A 411 2.71 -25.19 3.05
CA ARG A 411 1.78 -25.18 1.90
C ARG A 411 2.27 -24.35 0.73
N SER A 412 3.49 -23.81 0.80
CA SER A 412 4.03 -22.85 -0.18
C SER A 412 3.11 -21.63 -0.40
N LEU A 413 2.42 -21.19 0.65
CA LEU A 413 1.57 -20.01 0.60
C LEU A 413 2.44 -18.76 0.41
N ARG A 414 1.95 -17.81 -0.37
CA ARG A 414 2.52 -16.48 -0.51
C ARG A 414 1.62 -15.45 0.17
N LEU A 415 2.20 -14.53 0.90
CA LEU A 415 1.53 -13.31 1.35
C LEU A 415 2.09 -12.14 0.54
N SER A 416 1.26 -11.52 -0.27
CA SER A 416 1.58 -10.27 -0.96
C SER A 416 0.80 -9.11 -0.36
N SER A 417 1.20 -7.90 -0.66
CA SER A 417 0.51 -6.71 -0.18
C SER A 417 0.55 -5.59 -1.20
N SER A 418 -0.38 -4.66 -1.07
CA SER A 418 -0.37 -3.39 -1.80
C SER A 418 -0.96 -2.29 -0.94
N ARG A 419 -0.34 -1.12 -0.99
CA ARG A 419 -0.82 0.07 -0.28
C ARG A 419 -2.01 0.73 -0.99
N CYS A 420 -2.72 1.55 -0.26
CA CYS A 420 -3.67 2.51 -0.80
C CYS A 420 -2.94 3.73 -1.33
#